data_6c5f30dfdcdb365452fa10b69de5c58b
#
_entry.id   6c5f30dfdcdb365452fa10b69de5c58b
#
_cell.length_a   1.000
_cell.length_b   1.000
_cell.length_c   1.000
_cell.angle_alpha   90.00
_cell.angle_beta   90.00
_cell.angle_gamma   90.00
#
_symmetry.space_group_name_H-M   'P 1'
#
loop_
_entity.id
_entity.type
_entity.pdbx_description
1 polymer ?
#
loop_
_entity_poly.entity_id
_entity_poly.type
_entity_poly.pdbx_seq_one_letter_code
_entity_poly.pdbx_strand_id
1 'polypeptide(L)'
;TGESIREQMGNTHHEVAGFLEGLELAGVEAVPLFAARAIPYGTILKDTFNRLLKMMMEQVEAAGPLDGLLVAPHGATVSELHPDADGFWLKELRQTVGESVPIIGTLDLHANLSPRMVASTNALIAYRTNPHLDQRARGVEAAGLILKTLKTEVKPVQHAAFLPFVMNIEKQCTELSPCLELYALVDLSLIHISEPTRHRG
;
A
#
# COMPACT_ATOMS: atom_id res chain seq x y z
N THR A 1 -0.68 -8.51 -16.26
CA THR A 1 -1.51 -9.38 -15.41
C THR A 1 -0.82 -10.73 -15.22
N GLY A 2 -1.15 -11.46 -14.16
CA GLY A 2 -0.64 -12.80 -13.92
C GLY A 2 0.88 -12.84 -13.76
N GLU A 3 1.49 -13.96 -14.18
CA GLU A 3 2.93 -14.21 -14.02
C GLU A 3 3.85 -13.17 -14.66
N SER A 4 3.38 -12.42 -15.66
CA SER A 4 4.16 -11.33 -16.23
C SER A 4 4.51 -10.22 -15.21
N ILE A 5 3.75 -10.11 -14.13
CA ILE A 5 4.07 -9.20 -13.01
C ILE A 5 5.30 -9.70 -12.29
N ARG A 6 5.40 -10.99 -12.03
CA ARG A 6 6.57 -11.61 -11.39
C ARG A 6 7.83 -11.43 -12.24
N GLU A 7 7.71 -11.69 -13.55
CA GLU A 7 8.82 -11.55 -14.50
C GLU A 7 9.34 -10.11 -14.57
N GLN A 8 8.44 -9.11 -14.60
CA GLN A 8 8.80 -7.71 -14.78
C GLN A 8 9.17 -6.99 -13.49
N MET A 9 8.59 -7.38 -12.36
CA MET A 9 8.69 -6.64 -11.10
C MET A 9 9.42 -7.41 -10.00
N GLY A 10 9.50 -8.73 -10.06
CA GLY A 10 10.02 -9.57 -8.97
C GLY A 10 11.48 -9.31 -8.59
N ASN A 11 12.31 -8.83 -9.51
CA ASN A 11 13.73 -8.51 -9.29
C ASN A 11 14.00 -6.99 -9.26
N THR A 12 13.02 -6.18 -8.93
CA THR A 12 13.16 -4.71 -8.87
C THR A 12 13.24 -4.21 -7.42
N HIS A 13 13.47 -2.91 -7.25
CA HIS A 13 13.38 -2.25 -5.95
C HIS A 13 11.94 -1.87 -5.57
N HIS A 14 10.96 -2.21 -6.40
CA HIS A 14 9.55 -1.91 -6.18
C HIS A 14 8.96 -2.74 -5.05
N GLU A 15 7.95 -2.24 -4.35
CA GLU A 15 7.25 -2.94 -3.24
C GLU A 15 6.62 -4.26 -3.65
N VAL A 16 6.20 -4.40 -4.92
CA VAL A 16 5.68 -5.67 -5.45
C VAL A 16 6.73 -6.77 -5.38
N ALA A 17 8.01 -6.45 -5.63
CA ALA A 17 9.09 -7.41 -5.41
C ALA A 17 9.20 -7.82 -3.93
N GLY A 18 9.01 -6.86 -3.03
CA GLY A 18 8.98 -7.13 -1.59
C GLY A 18 7.80 -8.01 -1.17
N PHE A 19 6.62 -7.81 -1.76
CA PHE A 19 5.47 -8.69 -1.55
C PHE A 19 5.79 -10.14 -1.93
N LEU A 20 6.31 -10.33 -3.15
CA LEU A 20 6.66 -11.65 -3.66
C LEU A 20 7.75 -12.32 -2.81
N GLU A 21 8.80 -11.58 -2.46
CA GLU A 21 9.88 -12.07 -1.60
C GLU A 21 9.37 -12.51 -0.22
N GLY A 22 8.59 -11.66 0.44
CA GLY A 22 8.07 -11.95 1.78
C GLY A 22 7.13 -13.15 1.82
N LEU A 23 6.30 -13.35 0.80
CA LEU A 23 5.43 -14.51 0.67
C LEU A 23 6.23 -15.80 0.35
N GLU A 24 7.20 -15.72 -0.56
CA GLU A 24 8.07 -16.83 -0.95
C GLU A 24 8.89 -17.33 0.23
N LEU A 25 9.52 -16.45 1.01
CA LEU A 25 10.26 -16.80 2.23
C LEU A 25 9.40 -17.52 3.27
N ALA A 26 8.10 -17.24 3.28
CA ALA A 26 7.15 -17.90 4.17
C ALA A 26 6.53 -19.18 3.60
N GLY A 27 6.86 -19.57 2.38
CA GLY A 27 6.29 -20.71 1.68
C GLY A 27 4.80 -20.56 1.35
N VAL A 28 4.34 -19.31 1.17
CA VAL A 28 2.95 -18.99 0.83
C VAL A 28 2.84 -18.70 -0.67
N GLU A 29 1.82 -19.26 -1.29
CA GLU A 29 1.54 -19.04 -2.71
C GLU A 29 1.14 -17.56 -2.95
N ALA A 30 1.87 -16.91 -3.84
CA ALA A 30 1.55 -15.58 -4.34
C ALA A 30 0.90 -15.70 -5.72
N VAL A 31 -0.33 -15.19 -5.85
CA VAL A 31 -1.06 -15.12 -7.11
C VAL A 31 -1.04 -13.68 -7.64
N PRO A 32 -0.16 -13.32 -8.58
CA PRO A 32 -0.12 -11.98 -9.15
C PRO A 32 -1.37 -11.72 -10.00
N LEU A 33 -2.13 -10.71 -9.65
CA LEU A 33 -3.42 -10.42 -10.31
C LEU A 33 -3.27 -9.34 -11.37
N PHE A 34 -2.98 -8.13 -10.94
CA PHE A 34 -3.01 -6.94 -11.78
C PHE A 34 -1.94 -5.94 -11.35
N ALA A 35 -1.26 -5.34 -12.32
CA ALA A 35 -0.42 -4.17 -12.12
C ALA A 35 -0.56 -3.24 -13.33
N ALA A 36 -0.71 -1.96 -13.06
CA ALA A 36 -0.68 -0.90 -14.06
C ALA A 36 0.28 0.18 -13.60
N ARG A 37 1.20 0.57 -14.44
CA ARG A 37 2.18 1.62 -14.17
C ARG A 37 2.25 2.59 -15.32
N ALA A 38 2.27 3.86 -15.01
CA ALA A 38 2.52 4.93 -15.97
C ALA A 38 3.47 5.96 -15.34
N ILE A 39 4.06 6.80 -16.19
CA ILE A 39 4.75 8.00 -15.71
C ILE A 39 3.69 8.91 -15.06
N PRO A 40 3.95 9.45 -13.85
CA PRO A 40 3.00 10.33 -13.16
C PRO A 40 2.90 11.67 -13.92
N TYR A 41 1.90 11.79 -14.76
CA TYR A 41 1.72 12.94 -15.64
C TYR A 41 0.25 13.18 -15.97
N GLY A 42 -0.38 14.05 -15.22
CA GLY A 42 -1.76 14.48 -15.45
C GLY A 42 -2.83 13.48 -14.97
N THR A 43 -4.07 13.87 -15.22
CA THR A 43 -5.27 13.12 -14.81
C THR A 43 -5.53 11.94 -15.72
N ILE A 44 -5.87 10.81 -15.16
CA ILE A 44 -6.26 9.61 -15.93
C ILE A 44 -7.63 9.83 -16.57
N LEU A 45 -7.71 9.63 -17.89
CA LEU A 45 -8.96 9.73 -18.63
C LEU A 45 -9.98 8.73 -18.09
N LYS A 46 -11.26 9.13 -18.09
CA LYS A 46 -12.40 8.34 -17.65
C LYS A 46 -12.40 6.91 -18.21
N ASP A 47 -12.29 6.78 -19.54
CA ASP A 47 -12.37 5.46 -20.19
C ASP A 47 -11.18 4.58 -19.87
N THR A 48 -9.99 5.18 -19.71
CA THR A 48 -8.78 4.46 -19.28
C THR A 48 -8.94 3.97 -17.85
N PHE A 49 -9.40 4.80 -16.93
CA PHE A 49 -9.60 4.40 -15.53
C PHE A 49 -10.63 3.26 -15.43
N ASN A 50 -11.77 3.40 -16.08
CA ASN A 50 -12.81 2.37 -16.08
C ASN A 50 -12.30 1.04 -16.67
N ARG A 51 -11.51 1.09 -17.74
CA ARG A 51 -10.89 -0.11 -18.33
C ARG A 51 -9.91 -0.77 -17.35
N LEU A 52 -9.02 -0.01 -16.72
CA LEU A 52 -8.06 -0.54 -15.74
C LEU A 52 -8.78 -1.17 -14.54
N LEU A 53 -9.79 -0.49 -14.02
CA LEU A 53 -10.61 -0.99 -12.92
C LEU A 53 -11.28 -2.32 -13.30
N LYS A 54 -11.94 -2.36 -14.47
CA LYS A 54 -12.57 -3.58 -14.98
C LYS A 54 -11.57 -4.74 -15.10
N MET A 55 -10.41 -4.50 -15.71
CA MET A 55 -9.36 -5.52 -15.87
C MET A 55 -8.88 -6.04 -14.52
N MET A 56 -8.74 -5.17 -13.51
CA MET A 56 -8.34 -5.56 -12.16
C MET A 56 -9.40 -6.45 -11.52
N MET A 57 -10.67 -6.04 -11.55
CA MET A 57 -11.77 -6.80 -10.95
C MET A 57 -11.95 -8.16 -11.61
N GLU A 58 -11.84 -8.25 -12.94
CA GLU A 58 -11.88 -9.52 -13.67
C GLU A 58 -10.76 -10.48 -13.21
N GLN A 59 -9.56 -9.98 -12.90
CA GLN A 59 -8.48 -10.83 -12.38
C GLN A 59 -8.76 -11.29 -10.94
N VAL A 60 -9.33 -10.43 -10.10
CA VAL A 60 -9.73 -10.81 -8.73
C VAL A 60 -10.81 -11.90 -8.76
N GLU A 61 -11.83 -11.72 -9.57
CA GLU A 61 -12.91 -12.70 -9.72
C GLU A 61 -12.40 -14.05 -10.30
N ALA A 62 -11.53 -13.98 -11.30
CA ALA A 62 -10.96 -15.17 -11.94
C ALA A 62 -10.03 -15.97 -11.01
N ALA A 63 -9.39 -15.33 -10.04
CA ALA A 63 -8.54 -16.00 -9.08
C ALA A 63 -9.31 -16.89 -8.09
N GLY A 64 -10.62 -16.69 -7.95
CA GLY A 64 -11.44 -17.40 -6.98
C GLY A 64 -11.19 -16.96 -5.53
N PRO A 65 -11.40 -17.83 -4.55
CA PRO A 65 -11.21 -17.49 -3.15
C PRO A 65 -9.75 -17.13 -2.84
N LEU A 66 -9.54 -15.97 -2.22
CA LEU A 66 -8.24 -15.47 -1.77
C LEU A 66 -8.25 -15.34 -0.26
N ASP A 67 -7.18 -15.79 0.41
CA ASP A 67 -7.05 -15.66 1.87
C ASP A 67 -6.72 -14.23 2.28
N GLY A 68 -6.04 -13.46 1.43
CA GLY A 68 -5.67 -12.06 1.68
C GLY A 68 -5.17 -11.36 0.43
N LEU A 69 -5.09 -10.04 0.46
CA LEU A 69 -4.66 -9.20 -0.64
C LEU A 69 -3.55 -8.24 -0.23
N LEU A 70 -2.48 -8.22 -1.03
CA LEU A 70 -1.45 -7.19 -0.98
C LEU A 70 -1.67 -6.19 -2.11
N VAL A 71 -1.71 -4.91 -1.78
CA VAL A 71 -2.01 -3.82 -2.72
C VAL A 71 -0.93 -2.73 -2.66
N ALA A 72 -0.66 -2.11 -3.80
CA ALA A 72 0.33 -1.03 -3.93
C ALA A 72 -0.28 0.21 -4.62
N PRO A 73 -1.26 0.89 -3.99
CA PRO A 73 -1.72 2.18 -4.48
C PRO A 73 -0.59 3.21 -4.41
N HIS A 74 -0.54 4.14 -5.35
CA HIS A 74 0.31 5.33 -5.18
C HIS A 74 -0.21 6.20 -4.03
N GLY A 75 -1.51 6.40 -3.95
CA GLY A 75 -2.17 7.22 -2.95
C GLY A 75 -2.43 8.66 -3.37
N ALA A 76 -1.99 9.06 -4.57
CA ALA A 76 -2.26 10.38 -5.14
C ALA A 76 -2.79 10.32 -6.58
N THR A 77 -3.34 9.17 -6.97
CA THR A 77 -3.91 8.98 -8.30
C THR A 77 -5.21 9.75 -8.47
N VAL A 78 -5.30 10.51 -9.57
CA VAL A 78 -6.49 11.30 -9.95
C VAL A 78 -7.00 10.83 -11.29
N SER A 79 -8.30 10.63 -11.41
CA SER A 79 -8.98 10.42 -12.69
C SER A 79 -10.03 11.51 -12.94
N GLU A 80 -10.49 11.64 -14.18
CA GLU A 80 -11.56 12.58 -14.53
C GLU A 80 -12.85 12.37 -13.74
N LEU A 81 -13.11 11.11 -13.29
CA LEU A 81 -14.30 10.77 -12.51
C LEU A 81 -14.07 10.83 -11.00
N HIS A 82 -12.86 10.53 -10.56
CA HIS A 82 -12.55 10.32 -9.15
C HIS A 82 -11.28 11.09 -8.78
N PRO A 83 -11.40 12.21 -8.04
CA PRO A 83 -10.25 12.91 -7.48
C PRO A 83 -9.43 12.05 -6.52
N ASP A 84 -10.06 11.11 -5.84
CA ASP A 84 -9.47 10.04 -5.03
C ASP A 84 -9.66 8.71 -5.77
N ALA A 85 -8.89 8.49 -6.83
CA ALA A 85 -8.99 7.31 -7.65
C ALA A 85 -8.49 6.06 -6.91
N ASP A 86 -7.43 6.20 -6.09
CA ASP A 86 -6.91 5.10 -5.26
C ASP A 86 -7.94 4.65 -4.21
N GLY A 87 -8.54 5.57 -3.48
CA GLY A 87 -9.60 5.22 -2.53
C GLY A 87 -10.84 4.64 -3.22
N PHE A 88 -11.12 5.06 -4.45
CA PHE A 88 -12.25 4.50 -5.21
C PHE A 88 -12.02 3.03 -5.54
N TRP A 89 -10.90 2.67 -6.19
CA TRP A 89 -10.69 1.27 -6.57
C TRP A 89 -10.44 0.36 -5.37
N LEU A 90 -9.84 0.86 -4.28
CA LEU A 90 -9.71 0.12 -3.03
C LEU A 90 -11.06 -0.22 -2.40
N LYS A 91 -12.02 0.72 -2.47
CA LYS A 91 -13.38 0.47 -2.00
C LYS A 91 -14.09 -0.60 -2.84
N GLU A 92 -14.00 -0.51 -4.18
CA GLU A 92 -14.57 -1.52 -5.06
C GLU A 92 -13.94 -2.91 -4.79
N LEU A 93 -12.62 -2.97 -4.61
CA LEU A 93 -11.92 -4.19 -4.23
C LEU A 93 -12.45 -4.77 -2.90
N ARG A 94 -12.60 -3.94 -1.86
CA ARG A 94 -13.15 -4.32 -0.57
C ARG A 94 -14.56 -4.88 -0.69
N GLN A 95 -15.40 -4.25 -1.50
CA GLN A 95 -16.78 -4.73 -1.74
C GLN A 95 -16.79 -6.09 -2.46
N THR A 96 -15.86 -6.31 -3.37
CA THR A 96 -15.74 -7.57 -4.11
C THR A 96 -15.29 -8.73 -3.24
N VAL A 97 -14.25 -8.53 -2.40
CA VAL A 97 -13.68 -9.63 -1.59
C VAL A 97 -14.34 -9.78 -0.21
N GLY A 98 -15.14 -8.80 0.21
CA GLY A 98 -15.82 -8.80 1.51
C GLY A 98 -14.91 -8.43 2.69
N GLU A 99 -15.52 -8.30 3.88
CA GLU A 99 -14.86 -7.79 5.10
C GLU A 99 -13.90 -8.81 5.76
N SER A 100 -14.06 -10.08 5.46
CA SER A 100 -13.25 -11.15 6.07
C SER A 100 -11.86 -11.29 5.46
N VAL A 101 -11.68 -10.87 4.23
CA VAL A 101 -10.39 -10.95 3.53
C VAL A 101 -9.52 -9.73 3.87
N PRO A 102 -8.37 -9.90 4.53
CA PRO A 102 -7.50 -8.79 4.86
C PRO A 102 -6.90 -8.16 3.57
N ILE A 103 -6.97 -6.83 3.49
CA ILE A 103 -6.30 -6.02 2.47
C ILE A 103 -5.22 -5.20 3.16
N ILE A 104 -3.96 -5.49 2.88
CA ILE A 104 -2.81 -4.75 3.42
C ILE A 104 -2.00 -4.19 2.26
N GLY A 105 -1.53 -2.98 2.37
CA GLY A 105 -0.82 -2.33 1.29
C GLY A 105 0.34 -1.45 1.70
N THR A 106 1.04 -1.00 0.68
CA THR A 106 2.04 0.07 0.78
C THR A 106 1.48 1.36 0.20
N LEU A 107 2.02 2.49 0.63
CA LEU A 107 1.74 3.81 0.06
C LEU A 107 3.03 4.53 -0.28
N ASP A 108 3.02 5.23 -1.39
CA ASP A 108 4.05 6.22 -1.68
C ASP A 108 4.04 7.32 -0.60
N LEU A 109 5.21 7.85 -0.28
CA LEU A 109 5.37 8.97 0.67
C LEU A 109 4.63 10.23 0.20
N HIS A 110 4.45 10.39 -1.12
CA HIS A 110 3.72 11.51 -1.73
C HIS A 110 2.19 11.30 -1.76
N ALA A 111 1.69 10.27 -1.08
CA ALA A 111 0.25 9.97 -1.04
C ALA A 111 -0.56 11.12 -0.45
N ASN A 112 -1.73 11.37 -1.03
CA ASN A 112 -2.81 12.16 -0.44
C ASN A 112 -3.80 11.19 0.23
N LEU A 113 -3.45 10.72 1.42
CA LEU A 113 -4.25 9.73 2.13
C LEU A 113 -5.70 10.22 2.29
N SER A 114 -6.66 9.37 1.94
CA SER A 114 -8.09 9.68 2.09
C SER A 114 -8.75 8.81 3.16
N PRO A 115 -9.85 9.27 3.78
CA PRO A 115 -10.66 8.43 4.66
C PRO A 115 -11.14 7.14 3.98
N ARG A 116 -11.35 7.18 2.66
CA ARG A 116 -11.78 6.01 1.89
C ARG A 116 -10.69 4.97 1.77
N MET A 117 -9.43 5.35 1.52
CA MET A 117 -8.30 4.42 1.53
C MET A 117 -8.18 3.72 2.88
N VAL A 118 -8.26 4.49 3.98
CA VAL A 118 -8.18 3.95 5.35
C VAL A 118 -9.33 2.99 5.62
N ALA A 119 -10.56 3.34 5.26
CA ALA A 119 -11.73 2.51 5.50
C ALA A 119 -11.77 1.22 4.65
N SER A 120 -11.08 1.21 3.50
CA SER A 120 -11.10 0.09 2.56
C SER A 120 -9.99 -0.94 2.79
N THR A 121 -9.03 -0.65 3.66
CA THR A 121 -7.86 -1.50 3.92
C THR A 121 -7.74 -1.83 5.41
N ASN A 122 -7.03 -2.91 5.74
CA ASN A 122 -6.74 -3.28 7.11
C ASN A 122 -5.45 -2.61 7.63
N ALA A 123 -4.50 -2.36 6.75
CA ALA A 123 -3.31 -1.57 7.04
C ALA A 123 -2.69 -0.99 5.77
N LEU A 124 -2.10 0.20 5.89
CA LEU A 124 -1.32 0.85 4.85
C LEU A 124 0.05 1.26 5.44
N ILE A 125 1.11 0.83 4.79
CA ILE A 125 2.51 1.05 5.21
C ILE A 125 3.15 2.03 4.24
N ALA A 126 3.39 3.25 4.68
CA ALA A 126 4.01 4.27 3.83
C ALA A 126 5.53 4.07 3.70
N TYR A 127 6.10 4.49 2.56
CA TYR A 127 7.54 4.64 2.41
C TYR A 127 8.05 5.66 3.43
N ARG A 128 9.30 5.49 3.86
CA ARG A 128 9.96 6.35 4.85
C ARG A 128 11.03 7.24 4.25
N THR A 129 11.39 7.02 2.98
CA THR A 129 12.48 7.75 2.32
C THR A 129 12.04 8.41 1.03
N ASN A 130 12.51 9.64 0.83
CA ASN A 130 12.47 10.32 -0.45
C ASN A 130 13.87 10.94 -0.71
N PRO A 131 14.64 10.45 -1.69
CA PRO A 131 14.28 9.44 -2.74
C PRO A 131 13.84 8.08 -2.20
N HIS A 132 13.01 7.38 -2.95
CA HIS A 132 12.40 6.10 -2.58
C HIS A 132 13.43 4.96 -2.58
N LEU A 133 14.09 4.73 -1.46
CA LEU A 133 15.11 3.69 -1.28
C LEU A 133 14.56 2.46 -0.57
N ASP A 134 13.43 2.57 0.11
CA ASP A 134 12.88 1.56 1.01
C ASP A 134 11.63 0.84 0.50
N GLN A 135 11.20 1.06 -0.74
CA GLN A 135 9.99 0.47 -1.34
C GLN A 135 9.91 -1.05 -1.13
N ARG A 136 10.97 -1.77 -1.53
CA ARG A 136 11.03 -3.24 -1.39
C ARG A 136 10.92 -3.68 0.07
N ALA A 137 11.61 -2.99 0.98
CA ALA A 137 11.53 -3.29 2.41
C ALA A 137 10.10 -3.09 2.97
N ARG A 138 9.39 -2.02 2.53
CA ARG A 138 7.98 -1.83 2.89
C ARG A 138 7.09 -2.94 2.34
N GLY A 139 7.40 -3.43 1.14
CA GLY A 139 6.72 -4.59 0.58
C GLY A 139 6.91 -5.86 1.43
N VAL A 140 8.13 -6.16 1.86
CA VAL A 140 8.42 -7.29 2.76
C VAL A 140 7.69 -7.12 4.10
N GLU A 141 7.66 -5.90 4.65
CA GLU A 141 6.93 -5.58 5.88
C GLU A 141 5.42 -5.84 5.74
N ALA A 142 4.81 -5.42 4.62
CA ALA A 142 3.41 -5.66 4.33
C ALA A 142 3.10 -7.17 4.18
N ALA A 143 3.97 -7.92 3.51
CA ALA A 143 3.87 -9.36 3.42
C ALA A 143 3.97 -10.03 4.80
N GLY A 144 4.88 -9.60 5.64
CA GLY A 144 4.99 -10.08 7.02
C GLY A 144 3.74 -9.78 7.85
N LEU A 145 3.15 -8.60 7.69
CA LEU A 145 1.95 -8.21 8.41
C LEU A 145 0.72 -9.02 7.97
N ILE A 146 0.53 -9.23 6.65
CA ILE A 146 -0.61 -10.03 6.18
C ILE A 146 -0.51 -11.48 6.65
N LEU A 147 0.70 -12.05 6.66
CA LEU A 147 0.93 -13.41 7.15
C LEU A 147 0.58 -13.56 8.64
N LYS A 148 0.98 -12.60 9.48
CA LYS A 148 0.59 -12.57 10.91
C LYS A 148 -0.92 -12.40 11.08
N THR A 149 -1.56 -11.61 10.21
CA THR A 149 -3.01 -11.41 10.22
C THR A 149 -3.75 -12.69 9.87
N LEU A 150 -3.32 -13.40 8.82
CA LEU A 150 -3.90 -14.67 8.40
C LEU A 150 -3.74 -15.77 9.46
N LYS A 151 -2.63 -15.77 10.19
CA LYS A 151 -2.39 -16.68 11.33
C LYS A 151 -3.13 -16.26 12.60
N THR A 152 -3.90 -15.20 12.58
CA THR A 152 -4.59 -14.62 13.76
C THR A 152 -3.66 -14.15 14.88
N GLU A 153 -2.36 -14.01 14.62
CA GLU A 153 -1.37 -13.51 15.58
C GLU A 153 -1.53 -11.99 15.82
N VAL A 154 -2.00 -11.26 14.80
CA VAL A 154 -2.22 -9.81 14.84
C VAL A 154 -3.57 -9.49 14.18
N LYS A 155 -4.29 -8.55 14.79
CA LYS A 155 -5.44 -7.87 14.16
C LYS A 155 -5.04 -6.42 13.92
N PRO A 156 -4.66 -6.03 12.70
CA PRO A 156 -4.26 -4.67 12.41
C PRO A 156 -5.37 -3.67 12.72
N VAL A 157 -5.00 -2.56 13.35
CA VAL A 157 -5.87 -1.39 13.53
C VAL A 157 -5.11 -0.19 13.02
N GLN A 158 -5.72 0.58 12.13
CA GLN A 158 -5.12 1.79 11.62
C GLN A 158 -5.92 3.02 12.03
N HIS A 159 -5.22 4.10 12.25
CA HIS A 159 -5.77 5.41 12.51
C HIS A 159 -5.07 6.44 11.65
N ALA A 160 -5.80 7.42 11.14
CA ALA A 160 -5.26 8.49 10.33
C ALA A 160 -5.60 9.85 10.93
N ALA A 161 -4.62 10.74 11.00
CA ALA A 161 -4.81 12.14 11.31
C ALA A 161 -4.57 12.98 10.05
N PHE A 162 -5.54 13.81 9.69
CA PHE A 162 -5.46 14.68 8.52
C PHE A 162 -5.07 16.07 8.96
N LEU A 163 -3.80 16.42 8.69
CA LEU A 163 -3.26 17.70 9.09
C LEU A 163 -3.63 18.80 8.08
N PRO A 164 -3.99 20.01 8.53
CA PRO A 164 -4.40 21.11 7.66
C PRO A 164 -3.19 21.86 7.05
N PHE A 165 -2.29 21.11 6.41
CA PHE A 165 -1.17 21.74 5.71
C PHE A 165 -0.85 21.01 4.41
N VAL A 166 -0.19 21.71 3.49
CA VAL A 166 0.32 21.18 2.22
C VAL A 166 1.81 21.46 2.15
N MET A 167 2.57 20.47 1.76
CA MET A 167 4.01 20.59 1.56
C MET A 167 4.35 20.50 0.07
N ASN A 168 5.16 21.44 -0.42
CA ASN A 168 5.67 21.40 -1.78
C ASN A 168 6.57 20.16 -1.97
N ILE A 169 6.42 19.48 -3.10
CA ILE A 169 7.17 18.25 -3.42
C ILE A 169 8.69 18.46 -3.36
N GLU A 170 9.19 19.65 -3.70
CA GLU A 170 10.62 19.99 -3.60
C GLU A 170 11.15 20.04 -2.15
N LYS A 171 10.26 20.09 -1.16
CA LYS A 171 10.59 20.08 0.28
C LYS A 171 10.35 18.73 0.95
N GLN A 172 10.03 17.72 0.18
CA GLN A 172 9.71 16.38 0.71
C GLN A 172 10.92 15.43 0.73
N CYS A 173 12.13 15.91 0.47
CA CYS A 173 13.36 15.12 0.63
C CYS A 173 13.58 14.80 2.11
N THR A 174 13.60 13.51 2.46
CA THR A 174 13.75 13.06 3.85
C THR A 174 15.18 13.19 4.41
N GLU A 175 16.14 13.49 3.55
CA GLU A 175 17.53 13.76 3.94
C GLU A 175 17.81 15.25 4.20
N LEU A 176 16.82 16.11 3.94
CA LEU A 176 16.93 17.57 4.05
C LEU A 176 15.80 18.17 4.90
N SER A 177 16.08 19.28 5.57
CA SER A 177 15.08 20.09 6.28
C SER A 177 14.00 20.61 5.29
N PRO A 178 12.70 20.58 5.65
CA PRO A 178 12.12 20.27 6.98
C PRO A 178 11.79 18.78 7.21
N CYS A 179 11.88 17.94 6.18
CA CYS A 179 11.46 16.54 6.31
C CYS A 179 12.41 15.71 7.18
N LEU A 180 13.70 16.01 7.20
CA LEU A 180 14.66 15.31 8.05
C LEU A 180 14.22 15.30 9.52
N GLU A 181 13.86 16.45 10.06
CA GLU A 181 13.41 16.60 11.45
C GLU A 181 12.05 15.96 11.69
N LEU A 182 11.13 16.09 10.74
CA LEU A 182 9.80 15.48 10.83
C LEU A 182 9.90 13.95 10.85
N TYR A 183 10.71 13.34 9.99
CA TYR A 183 10.88 11.89 9.95
C TYR A 183 11.63 11.35 11.16
N ALA A 184 12.56 12.10 11.73
CA ALA A 184 13.16 11.74 13.00
C ALA A 184 12.12 11.65 14.15
N LEU A 185 11.12 12.53 14.17
CA LEU A 185 10.00 12.46 15.11
C LEU A 185 9.09 11.26 14.86
N VAL A 186 8.82 10.95 13.59
CA VAL A 186 8.01 9.77 13.20
C VAL A 186 8.71 8.49 13.67
N ASP A 187 10.00 8.35 13.45
CA ASP A 187 10.77 7.17 13.86
C ASP A 187 10.76 6.99 15.37
N LEU A 188 10.92 8.07 16.14
CA LEU A 188 10.79 8.04 17.61
C LEU A 188 9.40 7.60 18.06
N SER A 189 8.34 8.07 17.39
CA SER A 189 6.97 7.65 17.69
C SER A 189 6.76 6.15 17.45
N LEU A 190 7.31 5.61 16.37
CA LEU A 190 7.20 4.19 16.03
C LEU A 190 7.92 3.29 17.04
N ILE A 191 9.04 3.70 17.60
CA ILE A 191 9.75 2.97 18.65
C ILE A 191 8.88 2.84 19.91
N HIS A 192 8.17 3.89 20.30
CA HIS A 192 7.27 3.87 21.46
C HIS A 192 6.00 3.04 21.26
N ILE A 193 5.54 2.86 20.02
CA ILE A 193 4.34 2.06 19.70
C ILE A 193 4.68 0.56 19.63
N SER A 194 5.90 0.21 19.22
CA SER A 194 6.32 -1.18 19.00
C SER A 194 6.81 -1.89 20.26
N GLU A 195 7.16 -1.16 21.33
CA GLU A 195 7.52 -1.76 22.60
C GLU A 195 6.33 -1.75 23.56
N PRO A 196 5.74 -2.93 23.89
CA PRO A 196 4.77 -2.97 24.97
C PRO A 196 5.45 -2.57 26.27
N THR A 197 5.01 -1.48 26.87
CA THR A 197 5.44 -1.07 28.21
C THR A 197 5.19 -2.24 29.17
N ARG A 198 6.26 -2.95 29.56
CA ARG A 198 6.19 -3.88 30.69
C ARG A 198 5.94 -3.02 31.92
N HIS A 199 4.69 -2.89 32.33
CA HIS A 199 4.40 -2.48 33.69
C HIS A 199 5.01 -3.53 34.62
N ARG A 200 6.13 -3.19 35.25
CA ARG A 200 6.61 -3.91 36.42
C ARG A 200 5.59 -3.59 37.53
N GLY A 201 4.75 -4.56 37.87
CA GLY A 201 4.02 -4.60 39.11
C GLY A 201 4.97 -4.92 40.27
#